data_3a055a60cadefcbe742143b2742ea905
#
_entry.id   3a055a60cadefcbe742143b2742ea905
#
_cell.length_a   1.000
_cell.length_b   1.000
_cell.length_c   1.000
_cell.angle_alpha   90.00
_cell.angle_beta   90.00
_cell.angle_gamma   90.00
#
_symmetry.space_group_name_H-M   'P 1'
#
loop_
_entity.id
_entity.type
_entity.pdbx_description
1 polymer ?
#
loop_
_entity_poly.entity_id
_entity_poly.type
_entity_poly.pdbx_seq_one_letter_code
_entity_poly.pdbx_strand_id
1 'polypeptide(L)'
;MRLLHTSDWHLGRTLHGYGLQEAQEQALKFLVDLAISRSVDAVIVAGDVFDRAIPPVESLRLFNGIIESLAAAGIVTVVTAGNHDSGDRLAIYSGVLQPGVHVVGSLSEVGSAIELEDEFGAVLLYPLPFLEPDVAREVFGQPEEKLERSHEAVMSAALDRIAADIADRGTSRAVAIGHAFVASSGVASETSESERDLTVGGVQVVPASSFAGRGLTYVALGHLHRQQLVSSADPMISYSGSLLRYSISETRHIKCALIVDIGEAGSEPVVEPVEIPQPRPMSRLRGGIEELLSDKYEDEREHFVELVVTDAQSPDRMHARLDVVFPYALRKLYEPEG
;
A
#
# COMPACT_ATOMS: atom_id res chain seq x y z
N MET A 1 22.20 2.50 0.96
CA MET A 1 20.94 3.14 1.41
C MET A 1 19.93 2.06 1.75
N ARG A 2 19.44 2.05 2.96
CA ARG A 2 18.42 1.09 3.41
C ARG A 2 17.06 1.76 3.56
N LEU A 3 16.07 1.29 2.82
CA LEU A 3 14.71 1.82 2.82
C LEU A 3 13.75 0.84 3.50
N LEU A 4 12.72 1.36 4.17
CA LEU A 4 11.53 0.61 4.57
C LEU A 4 10.38 1.01 3.65
N HIS A 5 9.93 0.10 2.78
CA HIS A 5 8.81 0.31 1.88
C HIS A 5 7.52 -0.26 2.48
N THR A 6 6.53 0.59 2.64
CA THR A 6 5.18 0.29 3.10
C THR A 6 4.15 1.06 2.28
N SER A 7 2.88 0.65 2.30
CA SER A 7 1.78 1.30 1.59
C SER A 7 0.42 0.92 2.20
N ASP A 8 -0.64 1.49 1.67
CA ASP A 8 -2.02 1.06 1.92
C ASP A 8 -2.35 0.92 3.41
N TRP A 9 -2.06 1.98 4.17
CA TRP A 9 -2.33 2.03 5.60
C TRP A 9 -3.82 2.13 5.89
N HIS A 10 -4.57 2.81 5.02
CA HIS A 10 -6.01 3.02 5.11
C HIS A 10 -6.48 3.42 6.51
N LEU A 11 -5.81 4.40 7.12
CA LEU A 11 -6.14 4.87 8.47
C LEU A 11 -7.58 5.35 8.54
N GLY A 12 -8.31 4.81 9.53
CA GLY A 12 -9.73 5.08 9.71
C GLY A 12 -10.66 4.11 8.99
N ARG A 13 -10.12 3.08 8.35
CA ARG A 13 -10.91 2.00 7.76
C ARG A 13 -11.59 1.16 8.83
N THR A 14 -12.80 0.69 8.50
CA THR A 14 -13.53 -0.28 9.30
C THR A 14 -13.69 -1.59 8.52
N LEU A 15 -13.74 -2.71 9.22
CA LEU A 15 -13.97 -4.02 8.64
C LEU A 15 -15.34 -4.53 9.07
N HIS A 16 -16.33 -4.50 8.17
CA HIS A 16 -17.73 -4.87 8.46
C HIS A 16 -18.30 -4.18 9.72
N GLY A 17 -17.95 -2.90 9.93
CA GLY A 17 -18.40 -2.11 11.09
C GLY A 17 -17.49 -2.20 12.31
N TYR A 18 -16.50 -3.10 12.34
CA TYR A 18 -15.48 -3.13 13.39
C TYR A 18 -14.40 -2.09 13.11
N GLY A 19 -14.09 -1.23 14.10
CA GLY A 19 -13.00 -0.28 14.02
C GLY A 19 -11.63 -0.97 14.04
N LEU A 20 -10.73 -0.54 13.19
CA LEU A 20 -9.37 -1.09 13.10
C LEU A 20 -8.29 -0.18 13.70
N GLN A 21 -8.67 0.92 14.33
CA GLN A 21 -7.77 1.96 14.85
C GLN A 21 -6.65 1.40 15.74
N GLU A 22 -7.00 0.55 16.71
CA GLU A 22 -6.04 -0.05 17.64
C GLU A 22 -5.08 -1.01 16.91
N ALA A 23 -5.59 -1.81 15.98
CA ALA A 23 -4.78 -2.73 15.19
C ALA A 23 -3.83 -1.96 14.26
N GLN A 24 -4.29 -0.85 13.66
CA GLN A 24 -3.47 0.02 12.83
C GLN A 24 -2.36 0.69 13.66
N GLU A 25 -2.68 1.16 14.87
CA GLU A 25 -1.68 1.73 15.78
C GLU A 25 -0.60 0.72 16.16
N GLN A 26 -0.98 -0.53 16.50
CA GLN A 26 -0.03 -1.59 16.83
C GLN A 26 0.89 -1.93 15.65
N ALA A 27 0.33 -2.07 14.45
CA ALA A 27 1.09 -2.37 13.24
C ALA A 27 2.06 -1.22 12.87
N LEU A 28 1.62 0.03 13.00
CA LEU A 28 2.47 1.19 12.71
C LEU A 28 3.59 1.36 13.74
N LYS A 29 3.33 1.11 15.03
CA LYS A 29 4.38 1.07 16.06
C LYS A 29 5.42 -0.01 15.73
N PHE A 30 4.97 -1.19 15.31
CA PHE A 30 5.89 -2.24 14.84
C PHE A 30 6.77 -1.75 13.68
N LEU A 31 6.22 -1.01 12.70
CA LEU A 31 7.01 -0.45 11.59
C LEU A 31 8.05 0.57 12.07
N VAL A 32 7.71 1.42 13.03
CA VAL A 32 8.67 2.36 13.64
C VAL A 32 9.80 1.61 14.35
N ASP A 33 9.46 0.63 15.17
CA ASP A 33 10.45 -0.19 15.90
C ASP A 33 11.34 -0.99 14.92
N LEU A 34 10.74 -1.51 13.84
CA LEU A 34 11.47 -2.19 12.76
C LEU A 34 12.45 -1.23 12.08
N ALA A 35 12.01 -0.02 11.72
CA ALA A 35 12.86 0.98 11.07
C ALA A 35 14.06 1.35 11.94
N ILE A 36 13.86 1.54 13.24
CA ILE A 36 14.91 1.86 14.20
C ILE A 36 15.86 0.66 14.37
N SER A 37 15.34 -0.53 14.64
CA SER A 37 16.15 -1.73 14.92
C SER A 37 16.97 -2.21 13.72
N ARG A 38 16.48 -1.94 12.49
CA ARG A 38 17.15 -2.29 11.24
C ARG A 38 18.03 -1.16 10.70
N SER A 39 18.16 -0.04 11.43
CA SER A 39 18.92 1.15 11.01
C SER A 39 18.53 1.60 9.59
N VAL A 40 17.22 1.81 9.39
CA VAL A 40 16.66 2.27 8.12
C VAL A 40 17.01 3.76 7.91
N ASP A 41 17.49 4.12 6.75
CA ASP A 41 17.81 5.51 6.38
C ASP A 41 16.54 6.31 6.05
N ALA A 42 15.59 5.66 5.34
CA ALA A 42 14.33 6.29 4.98
C ALA A 42 13.15 5.31 4.99
N VAL A 43 11.99 5.79 5.47
CA VAL A 43 10.68 5.11 5.34
C VAL A 43 9.95 5.73 4.16
N ILE A 44 9.49 4.89 3.22
CA ILE A 44 8.70 5.31 2.07
C ILE A 44 7.29 4.72 2.16
N VAL A 45 6.27 5.58 2.06
CA VAL A 45 4.85 5.23 2.11
C VAL A 45 4.23 5.47 0.74
N ALA A 46 3.98 4.37 0.01
CA ALA A 46 3.54 4.42 -1.39
C ALA A 46 2.01 4.51 -1.50
N GLY A 47 1.42 5.59 -0.96
CA GLY A 47 0.01 5.95 -1.12
C GLY A 47 -0.96 5.22 -0.19
N ASP A 48 -2.22 5.64 -0.27
CA ASP A 48 -3.37 5.20 0.53
C ASP A 48 -3.10 5.22 2.03
N VAL A 49 -2.64 6.40 2.48
CA VAL A 49 -2.40 6.68 3.91
C VAL A 49 -3.72 6.63 4.68
N PHE A 50 -4.76 7.27 4.14
CA PHE A 50 -6.08 7.32 4.74
C PHE A 50 -7.11 6.54 3.90
N ASP A 51 -8.12 5.96 4.56
CA ASP A 51 -9.21 5.23 3.88
C ASP A 51 -10.11 6.15 3.04
N ARG A 52 -10.07 7.45 3.29
CA ARG A 52 -10.89 8.45 2.59
C ARG A 52 -10.24 9.82 2.59
N ALA A 53 -10.58 10.63 1.59
CA ALA A 53 -10.08 12.00 1.39
C ALA A 53 -10.32 12.95 2.58
N ILE A 54 -11.29 12.66 3.46
CA ILE A 54 -11.56 13.39 4.71
C ILE A 54 -11.48 12.37 5.85
N PRO A 55 -10.28 12.15 6.41
CA PRO A 55 -10.09 11.15 7.45
C PRO A 55 -10.64 11.62 8.81
N PRO A 56 -10.99 10.68 9.70
CA PRO A 56 -11.30 10.99 11.10
C PRO A 56 -10.11 11.66 11.81
N VAL A 57 -10.40 12.48 12.83
CA VAL A 57 -9.36 13.18 13.59
C VAL A 57 -8.39 12.22 14.28
N GLU A 58 -8.88 11.07 14.74
CA GLU A 58 -8.08 10.02 15.37
C GLU A 58 -7.04 9.47 14.40
N SER A 59 -7.40 9.29 13.12
CA SER A 59 -6.48 8.85 12.07
C SER A 59 -5.40 9.88 11.77
N LEU A 60 -5.76 11.17 11.77
CA LEU A 60 -4.79 12.26 11.62
C LEU A 60 -3.80 12.30 12.80
N ARG A 61 -4.29 12.11 14.04
CA ARG A 61 -3.43 12.04 15.22
C ARG A 61 -2.48 10.86 15.18
N LEU A 62 -2.97 9.68 14.77
CA LEU A 62 -2.13 8.50 14.62
C LEU A 62 -1.05 8.73 13.57
N PHE A 63 -1.41 9.21 12.38
CA PHE A 63 -0.45 9.56 11.33
C PHE A 63 0.64 10.51 11.84
N ASN A 64 0.24 11.63 12.44
CA ASN A 64 1.19 12.60 12.99
C ASN A 64 2.13 11.98 14.04
N GLY A 65 1.62 11.19 14.98
CA GLY A 65 2.44 10.55 16.01
C GLY A 65 3.48 9.58 15.43
N ILE A 66 3.16 8.88 14.34
CA ILE A 66 4.11 8.00 13.63
C ILE A 66 5.18 8.84 12.92
N ILE A 67 4.80 9.89 12.20
CA ILE A 67 5.75 10.78 11.52
C ILE A 67 6.69 11.45 12.53
N GLU A 68 6.15 11.93 13.67
CA GLU A 68 6.95 12.51 14.75
C GLU A 68 7.94 11.48 15.34
N SER A 69 7.52 10.22 15.50
CA SER A 69 8.39 9.15 16.02
C SER A 69 9.55 8.84 15.07
N LEU A 70 9.29 8.75 13.77
CA LEU A 70 10.30 8.53 12.74
C LEU A 70 11.28 9.73 12.67
N ALA A 71 10.75 10.95 12.67
CA ALA A 71 11.58 12.17 12.65
C ALA A 71 12.46 12.28 13.92
N ALA A 72 11.92 11.95 15.11
CA ALA A 72 12.70 11.91 16.35
C ALA A 72 13.81 10.85 16.34
N ALA A 73 13.65 9.77 15.59
CA ALA A 73 14.67 8.76 15.35
C ALA A 73 15.69 9.17 14.27
N GLY A 74 15.52 10.33 13.61
CA GLY A 74 16.38 10.80 12.54
C GLY A 74 16.17 10.07 11.19
N ILE A 75 15.05 9.38 11.04
CA ILE A 75 14.73 8.60 9.84
C ILE A 75 13.98 9.51 8.85
N VAL A 76 14.48 9.61 7.63
CA VAL A 76 13.80 10.35 6.56
C VAL A 76 12.48 9.67 6.25
N THR A 77 11.42 10.44 6.04
CA THR A 77 10.10 9.90 5.73
C THR A 77 9.56 10.53 4.45
N VAL A 78 9.23 9.70 3.47
CA VAL A 78 8.65 10.12 2.19
C VAL A 78 7.29 9.50 2.03
N VAL A 79 6.26 10.33 1.97
CA VAL A 79 4.86 9.92 1.85
C VAL A 79 4.31 10.46 0.54
N THR A 80 3.67 9.62 -0.26
CA THR A 80 2.93 10.06 -1.44
C THR A 80 1.43 9.73 -1.30
N ALA A 81 0.58 10.47 -2.01
CA ALA A 81 -0.87 10.24 -1.96
C ALA A 81 -1.27 9.06 -2.86
N GLY A 82 -2.18 8.20 -2.38
CA GLY A 82 -2.88 7.18 -3.16
C GLY A 82 -4.23 7.64 -3.68
N ASN A 83 -5.02 6.70 -4.21
CA ASN A 83 -6.33 7.03 -4.82
C ASN A 83 -7.47 7.19 -3.80
N HIS A 84 -7.26 6.80 -2.54
CA HIS A 84 -8.18 7.09 -1.43
C HIS A 84 -7.89 8.44 -0.79
N ASP A 85 -6.65 8.92 -0.87
CA ASP A 85 -6.22 10.18 -0.30
C ASP A 85 -6.74 11.37 -1.12
N SER A 86 -6.71 12.55 -0.49
CA SER A 86 -6.70 13.82 -1.21
C SER A 86 -5.28 14.37 -1.18
N GLY A 87 -4.59 14.37 -2.33
CA GLY A 87 -3.21 14.82 -2.42
C GLY A 87 -3.01 16.21 -1.82
N ASP A 88 -3.88 17.16 -2.17
CA ASP A 88 -3.85 18.54 -1.64
C ASP A 88 -4.02 18.60 -0.12
N ARG A 89 -4.89 17.77 0.46
CA ARG A 89 -5.11 17.74 1.92
C ARG A 89 -3.97 17.06 2.65
N LEU A 90 -3.45 15.97 2.10
CA LEU A 90 -2.32 15.24 2.67
C LEU A 90 -1.08 16.12 2.72
N ALA A 91 -0.82 16.87 1.66
CA ALA A 91 0.37 17.72 1.52
C ALA A 91 0.16 19.18 1.97
N ILE A 92 -1.00 19.53 2.58
CA ILE A 92 -1.34 20.94 2.88
C ILE A 92 -0.30 21.68 3.73
N TYR A 93 0.45 20.97 4.56
CA TYR A 93 1.50 21.52 5.40
C TYR A 93 2.91 21.11 4.97
N SER A 94 3.09 20.54 3.77
CA SER A 94 4.40 20.04 3.31
C SER A 94 5.53 21.08 3.43
N GLY A 95 5.23 22.35 3.17
CA GLY A 95 6.21 23.43 3.24
C GLY A 95 6.66 23.86 4.65
N VAL A 96 6.06 23.31 5.71
CA VAL A 96 6.38 23.64 7.12
C VAL A 96 6.68 22.41 7.97
N LEU A 97 6.85 21.26 7.34
CA LEU A 97 7.22 20.02 8.02
C LEU A 97 8.66 20.07 8.54
N GLN A 98 8.97 19.18 9.47
CA GLN A 98 10.33 19.05 9.99
C GLN A 98 11.29 18.60 8.87
N PRO A 99 12.57 18.99 8.92
CA PRO A 99 13.60 18.49 7.99
C PRO A 99 13.58 16.95 7.95
N GLY A 100 13.67 16.40 6.75
CA GLY A 100 13.63 14.95 6.52
C GLY A 100 12.22 14.36 6.42
N VAL A 101 11.14 15.15 6.59
CA VAL A 101 9.77 14.70 6.36
C VAL A 101 9.24 15.32 5.06
N HIS A 102 8.91 14.48 4.10
CA HIS A 102 8.43 14.86 2.78
C HIS A 102 7.05 14.23 2.54
N VAL A 103 6.04 15.08 2.35
CA VAL A 103 4.67 14.63 2.02
C VAL A 103 4.31 15.25 0.67
N VAL A 104 4.21 14.42 -0.35
CA VAL A 104 4.03 14.82 -1.74
C VAL A 104 2.64 14.44 -2.24
N GLY A 105 1.83 15.43 -2.54
CA GLY A 105 0.48 15.27 -3.05
C GLY A 105 0.22 16.01 -4.35
N SER A 106 1.13 16.90 -4.76
CA SER A 106 0.96 17.74 -5.96
C SER A 106 1.59 17.09 -7.20
N LEU A 107 0.83 17.06 -8.30
CA LEU A 107 1.36 16.59 -9.60
C LEU A 107 2.45 17.51 -10.18
N SER A 108 2.54 18.76 -9.72
CA SER A 108 3.59 19.70 -10.15
C SER A 108 4.98 19.34 -9.64
N GLU A 109 5.06 18.51 -8.59
CA GLU A 109 6.33 18.05 -8.00
C GLU A 109 6.87 16.79 -8.69
N VAL A 110 6.08 16.18 -9.60
CA VAL A 110 6.50 15.00 -10.35
C VAL A 110 7.72 15.30 -11.25
N GLY A 111 8.78 14.51 -11.07
CA GLY A 111 10.08 14.71 -11.70
C GLY A 111 11.08 15.45 -10.82
N SER A 112 10.69 15.89 -9.61
CA SER A 112 11.61 16.49 -8.64
C SER A 112 12.09 15.43 -7.63
N ALA A 113 13.39 15.18 -7.56
CA ALA A 113 13.95 14.21 -6.65
C ALA A 113 14.07 14.74 -5.22
N ILE A 114 13.83 13.87 -4.24
CA ILE A 114 14.35 14.00 -2.88
C ILE A 114 15.70 13.29 -2.87
N GLU A 115 16.78 14.03 -2.64
CA GLU A 115 18.14 13.50 -2.69
C GLU A 115 18.61 13.12 -1.28
N LEU A 116 19.05 11.88 -1.14
CA LEU A 116 19.73 11.36 0.04
C LEU A 116 21.14 10.93 -0.36
N GLU A 117 22.05 10.85 0.60
CA GLU A 117 23.44 10.49 0.33
C GLU A 117 23.91 9.40 1.29
N ASP A 118 24.68 8.44 0.78
CA ASP A 118 25.37 7.43 1.56
C ASP A 118 26.81 7.23 1.06
N GLU A 119 27.51 6.22 1.57
CA GLU A 119 28.89 5.90 1.21
C GLU A 119 29.12 5.62 -0.30
N PHE A 120 28.06 5.28 -1.05
CA PHE A 120 28.10 5.05 -2.50
C PHE A 120 27.64 6.28 -3.31
N GLY A 121 27.36 7.42 -2.66
CA GLY A 121 26.89 8.66 -3.27
C GLY A 121 25.38 8.86 -3.22
N ALA A 122 24.87 9.70 -4.10
CA ALA A 122 23.46 10.11 -4.09
C ALA A 122 22.48 8.97 -4.43
N VAL A 123 21.35 8.94 -3.71
CA VAL A 123 20.16 8.16 -4.02
C VAL A 123 18.99 9.12 -4.23
N LEU A 124 18.33 9.03 -5.37
CA LEU A 124 17.24 9.90 -5.76
C LEU A 124 15.90 9.19 -5.50
N LEU A 125 15.05 9.79 -4.67
CA LEU A 125 13.69 9.30 -4.41
C LEU A 125 12.70 10.18 -5.18
N TYR A 126 11.87 9.57 -6.02
CA TYR A 126 10.87 10.23 -6.84
C TYR A 126 9.46 9.84 -6.39
N PRO A 127 8.84 10.62 -5.49
CA PRO A 127 7.46 10.39 -5.11
C PRO A 127 6.51 10.76 -6.25
N LEU A 128 5.61 9.82 -6.58
CA LEU A 128 4.55 9.95 -7.58
C LEU A 128 3.21 9.87 -6.84
N PRO A 129 2.51 10.98 -6.60
CA PRO A 129 1.12 10.94 -6.15
C PRO A 129 0.25 10.16 -7.14
N PHE A 130 -0.89 9.65 -6.70
CA PHE A 130 -1.82 8.98 -7.59
C PHE A 130 -2.14 9.84 -8.82
N LEU A 131 -1.89 9.28 -10.00
CA LEU A 131 -2.06 9.95 -11.28
C LEU A 131 -3.48 9.71 -11.81
N GLU A 132 -4.47 10.50 -11.32
CA GLU A 132 -5.81 10.47 -11.92
C GLU A 132 -5.72 10.93 -13.37
N PRO A 133 -6.06 10.09 -14.36
CA PRO A 133 -5.84 10.40 -15.78
C PRO A 133 -6.46 11.71 -16.24
N ASP A 134 -7.66 12.06 -15.75
CA ASP A 134 -8.32 13.30 -16.15
C ASP A 134 -7.59 14.55 -15.65
N VAL A 135 -6.96 14.49 -14.48
CA VAL A 135 -6.21 15.59 -13.88
C VAL A 135 -4.77 15.61 -14.39
N ALA A 136 -4.11 14.46 -14.37
CA ALA A 136 -2.69 14.34 -14.72
C ALA A 136 -2.42 14.72 -16.19
N ARG A 137 -3.30 14.37 -17.13
CA ARG A 137 -3.16 14.75 -18.54
C ARG A 137 -3.20 16.26 -18.76
N GLU A 138 -3.91 17.03 -17.94
CA GLU A 138 -3.95 18.49 -18.03
C GLU A 138 -2.64 19.11 -17.47
N VAL A 139 -2.03 18.47 -16.47
CA VAL A 139 -0.77 18.94 -15.86
C VAL A 139 0.46 18.53 -16.69
N PHE A 140 0.43 17.36 -17.30
CA PHE A 140 1.57 16.82 -18.05
C PHE A 140 1.50 17.06 -19.56
N GLY A 141 0.28 17.25 -20.10
CA GLY A 141 0.05 17.49 -21.52
C GLY A 141 0.61 18.83 -21.97
N GLN A 142 0.87 18.93 -23.28
CA GLN A 142 1.20 20.19 -23.94
C GLN A 142 -0.10 20.81 -24.51
N PRO A 143 -0.19 22.13 -24.65
CA PRO A 143 -1.38 22.79 -25.18
C PRO A 143 -1.84 22.28 -26.57
N GLU A 144 -0.86 21.82 -27.36
CA GLU A 144 -1.08 21.38 -28.77
C GLU A 144 -1.14 19.85 -28.88
N GLU A 145 -0.69 19.11 -27.86
CA GLU A 145 -0.63 17.65 -27.85
C GLU A 145 -1.20 17.10 -26.52
N LYS A 146 -2.47 16.71 -26.57
CA LYS A 146 -3.15 16.15 -25.39
C LYS A 146 -2.72 14.70 -25.18
N LEU A 147 -2.32 14.39 -23.95
CA LEU A 147 -2.09 12.99 -23.55
C LEU A 147 -3.39 12.18 -23.66
N GLU A 148 -3.25 10.92 -24.02
CA GLU A 148 -4.36 9.96 -23.96
C GLU A 148 -4.93 9.88 -22.56
N ARG A 149 -6.24 9.63 -22.45
CA ARG A 149 -6.95 9.46 -21.20
C ARG A 149 -6.77 8.01 -20.71
N SER A 150 -5.57 7.68 -20.27
CA SER A 150 -5.25 6.36 -19.73
C SER A 150 -4.21 6.46 -18.63
N HIS A 151 -4.22 5.49 -17.69
CA HIS A 151 -3.21 5.40 -16.64
C HIS A 151 -1.81 5.18 -17.23
N GLU A 152 -1.69 4.42 -18.31
CA GLU A 152 -0.42 4.18 -18.98
C GLU A 152 0.18 5.47 -19.56
N ALA A 153 -0.63 6.29 -20.26
CA ALA A 153 -0.14 7.52 -20.87
C ALA A 153 0.34 8.54 -19.83
N VAL A 154 -0.44 8.75 -18.76
CA VAL A 154 -0.04 9.70 -17.70
C VAL A 154 1.14 9.19 -16.88
N MET A 155 1.25 7.89 -16.64
CA MET A 155 2.42 7.28 -16.00
C MET A 155 3.66 7.42 -16.87
N SER A 156 3.57 7.15 -18.17
CA SER A 156 4.68 7.33 -19.10
C SER A 156 5.20 8.77 -19.10
N ALA A 157 4.29 9.76 -19.16
CA ALA A 157 4.67 11.17 -19.10
C ALA A 157 5.35 11.56 -17.76
N ALA A 158 4.90 10.99 -16.64
CA ALA A 158 5.55 11.17 -15.35
C ALA A 158 6.95 10.57 -15.33
N LEU A 159 7.10 9.34 -15.85
CA LEU A 159 8.37 8.63 -15.94
C LEU A 159 9.36 9.32 -16.89
N ASP A 160 8.88 9.97 -17.96
CA ASP A 160 9.74 10.78 -18.85
C ASP A 160 10.36 11.97 -18.12
N ARG A 161 9.61 12.63 -17.22
CA ARG A 161 10.13 13.71 -16.37
C ARG A 161 11.18 13.22 -15.39
N ILE A 162 10.92 12.06 -14.75
CA ILE A 162 11.90 11.41 -13.85
C ILE A 162 13.16 11.05 -14.60
N ALA A 163 13.05 10.42 -15.77
CA ALA A 163 14.20 10.02 -16.58
C ALA A 163 15.05 11.22 -17.02
N ALA A 164 14.43 12.36 -17.34
CA ALA A 164 15.13 13.59 -17.66
C ALA A 164 15.95 14.12 -16.45
N ASP A 165 15.36 14.19 -15.25
CA ASP A 165 16.07 14.63 -14.05
C ASP A 165 17.19 13.67 -13.65
N ILE A 166 17.00 12.35 -13.77
CA ILE A 166 18.05 11.32 -13.56
C ILE A 166 19.23 11.56 -14.51
N ALA A 167 18.94 11.79 -15.80
CA ALA A 167 19.97 12.04 -16.81
C ALA A 167 20.76 13.31 -16.52
N ASP A 168 20.07 14.39 -16.11
CA ASP A 168 20.73 15.67 -15.76
C ASP A 168 21.61 15.56 -14.51
N ARG A 169 21.23 14.74 -13.53
CA ARG A 169 22.02 14.51 -12.29
C ARG A 169 23.13 13.49 -12.46
N GLY A 170 23.06 12.65 -13.49
CA GLY A 170 24.11 11.68 -13.82
C GLY A 170 24.28 10.53 -12.80
N THR A 171 23.23 10.16 -12.06
CA THR A 171 23.22 9.00 -11.15
C THR A 171 22.21 7.95 -11.61
N SER A 172 22.53 6.67 -11.35
CA SER A 172 21.62 5.54 -11.64
C SER A 172 21.04 4.91 -10.37
N ARG A 173 21.20 5.54 -9.19
CA ARG A 173 20.63 5.09 -7.92
C ARG A 173 19.32 5.84 -7.67
N ALA A 174 18.26 5.43 -8.37
CA ALA A 174 16.99 6.13 -8.39
C ALA A 174 15.82 5.19 -8.04
N VAL A 175 14.93 5.66 -7.18
CA VAL A 175 13.75 4.93 -6.69
C VAL A 175 12.49 5.73 -7.00
N ALA A 176 11.57 5.16 -7.77
CA ALA A 176 10.23 5.73 -7.91
C ALA A 176 9.31 5.17 -6.81
N ILE A 177 8.48 6.04 -6.23
CA ILE A 177 7.52 5.69 -5.17
C ILE A 177 6.15 6.07 -5.69
N GLY A 178 5.29 5.10 -6.00
CA GLY A 178 4.02 5.39 -6.66
C GLY A 178 2.87 4.51 -6.21
N HIS A 179 1.66 4.93 -6.59
CA HIS A 179 0.43 4.23 -6.26
C HIS A 179 -0.36 3.99 -7.55
N ALA A 180 -0.30 2.77 -8.08
CA ALA A 180 -0.89 2.41 -9.37
C ALA A 180 -1.07 0.90 -9.51
N PHE A 181 -1.98 0.48 -10.38
CA PHE A 181 -2.07 -0.92 -10.77
C PHE A 181 -1.07 -1.21 -11.90
N VAL A 182 0.04 -1.85 -11.55
CA VAL A 182 1.11 -2.24 -12.48
C VAL A 182 1.17 -3.76 -12.60
N ALA A 183 1.22 -4.26 -13.81
CA ALA A 183 1.33 -5.70 -14.05
C ALA A 183 2.33 -6.05 -15.15
N SER A 184 2.97 -7.21 -15.03
CA SER A 184 3.80 -7.79 -16.08
C SER A 184 2.97 -8.58 -17.08
N SER A 185 3.37 -8.56 -18.34
CA SER A 185 2.72 -9.35 -19.40
C SER A 185 2.75 -10.84 -19.06
N GLY A 186 1.57 -11.48 -19.05
CA GLY A 186 1.44 -12.92 -18.83
C GLY A 186 1.47 -13.39 -17.37
N VAL A 187 1.61 -12.47 -16.40
CA VAL A 187 1.50 -12.76 -14.97
C VAL A 187 0.24 -12.11 -14.43
N ALA A 188 -0.67 -12.91 -13.90
CA ALA A 188 -1.87 -12.38 -13.24
C ALA A 188 -1.45 -11.75 -11.89
N SER A 189 -1.67 -10.45 -11.73
CA SER A 189 -1.55 -9.80 -10.43
C SER A 189 -2.69 -10.26 -9.52
N GLU A 190 -2.36 -10.58 -8.28
CA GLU A 190 -3.37 -10.99 -7.31
C GLU A 190 -4.01 -9.76 -6.68
N THR A 191 -5.31 -9.62 -6.88
CA THR A 191 -6.15 -8.55 -6.32
C THR A 191 -7.02 -9.09 -5.20
N SER A 192 -7.53 -8.21 -4.33
CA SER A 192 -8.50 -8.51 -3.27
C SER A 192 -9.79 -7.70 -3.43
N GLU A 193 -10.84 -8.08 -2.72
CA GLU A 193 -12.12 -7.35 -2.71
C GLU A 193 -12.03 -5.98 -2.03
N SER A 194 -10.93 -5.67 -1.38
CA SER A 194 -10.74 -4.43 -0.62
C SER A 194 -10.10 -3.30 -1.44
N GLU A 195 -9.52 -3.62 -2.59
CA GLU A 195 -8.92 -2.66 -3.50
C GLU A 195 -9.98 -1.92 -4.31
N ARG A 196 -9.72 -0.65 -4.57
CA ARG A 196 -10.63 0.18 -5.37
C ARG A 196 -10.40 -0.04 -6.85
N ASP A 197 -11.48 -0.19 -7.61
CA ASP A 197 -11.42 -0.27 -9.07
C ASP A 197 -10.92 1.06 -9.65
N LEU A 198 -9.83 1.02 -10.44
CA LEU A 198 -9.22 2.17 -11.12
C LEU A 198 -9.56 2.24 -12.60
N THR A 199 -10.59 1.52 -13.09
CA THR A 199 -10.90 1.44 -14.51
C THR A 199 -11.23 2.81 -15.11
N VAL A 200 -10.42 3.24 -16.08
CA VAL A 200 -10.65 4.43 -16.92
C VAL A 200 -10.61 3.99 -18.38
N GLY A 201 -11.70 4.21 -19.12
CA GLY A 201 -11.78 3.80 -20.53
C GLY A 201 -11.65 2.29 -20.78
N GLY A 202 -11.88 1.45 -19.73
CA GLY A 202 -11.78 -0.02 -19.82
C GLY A 202 -10.38 -0.58 -19.55
N VAL A 203 -9.38 0.24 -19.25
CA VAL A 203 -8.00 -0.18 -18.92
C VAL A 203 -7.58 0.41 -17.58
N GLN A 204 -7.17 -0.45 -16.63
CA GLN A 204 -6.67 -0.05 -15.32
C GLN A 204 -5.15 -0.15 -15.23
N VAL A 205 -4.57 -1.04 -16.03
CA VAL A 205 -3.22 -1.58 -15.80
C VAL A 205 -2.18 -0.74 -16.52
N VAL A 206 -1.15 -0.33 -15.79
CA VAL A 206 0.09 0.19 -16.35
C VAL A 206 1.02 -0.99 -16.61
N PRO A 207 1.53 -1.20 -17.83
CA PRO A 207 2.50 -2.25 -18.09
C PRO A 207 3.80 -2.02 -17.31
N ALA A 208 4.34 -3.06 -16.67
CA ALA A 208 5.64 -2.98 -15.99
C ALA A 208 6.77 -2.54 -16.96
N SER A 209 6.66 -2.86 -18.23
CA SER A 209 7.58 -2.41 -19.29
C SER A 209 7.65 -0.88 -19.46
N SER A 210 6.64 -0.13 -19.02
CA SER A 210 6.66 1.35 -19.05
C SER A 210 7.77 1.94 -18.19
N PHE A 211 8.25 1.21 -17.18
CA PHE A 211 9.33 1.63 -16.28
C PHE A 211 10.73 1.29 -16.81
N ALA A 212 10.83 0.39 -17.80
CA ALA A 212 12.11 -0.07 -18.32
C ALA A 212 12.91 1.05 -19.04
N GLY A 213 14.23 1.06 -18.87
CA GLY A 213 15.11 2.01 -19.54
C GLY A 213 14.99 3.47 -19.05
N ARG A 214 14.35 3.71 -17.90
CA ARG A 214 14.14 5.04 -17.30
C ARG A 214 15.22 5.45 -16.29
N GLY A 215 16.25 4.63 -16.08
CA GLY A 215 17.31 4.87 -15.12
C GLY A 215 16.94 4.59 -13.67
N LEU A 216 15.79 3.91 -13.45
CA LEU A 216 15.33 3.51 -12.12
C LEU A 216 15.99 2.20 -11.67
N THR A 217 16.37 2.11 -10.40
CA THR A 217 16.86 0.89 -9.75
C THR A 217 15.72 0.10 -9.12
N TYR A 218 14.80 0.80 -8.46
CA TYR A 218 13.68 0.21 -7.74
C TYR A 218 12.40 1.02 -7.92
N VAL A 219 11.27 0.34 -7.98
CA VAL A 219 9.93 0.96 -7.98
C VAL A 219 9.15 0.41 -6.80
N ALA A 220 8.86 1.28 -5.85
CA ALA A 220 8.05 1.01 -4.68
C ALA A 220 6.59 1.32 -4.99
N LEU A 221 5.74 0.30 -5.02
CA LEU A 221 4.32 0.44 -5.36
C LEU A 221 3.40 0.19 -4.16
N GLY A 222 2.31 0.96 -4.10
CA GLY A 222 1.08 0.69 -3.37
C GLY A 222 -0.09 0.49 -4.33
N HIS A 223 -1.27 0.20 -3.78
CA HIS A 223 -2.54 -0.12 -4.38
C HIS A 223 -2.95 -1.59 -4.24
N LEU A 224 -2.07 -2.54 -4.53
CA LEU A 224 -2.39 -3.95 -4.34
C LEU A 224 -2.07 -4.38 -2.91
N HIS A 225 -3.07 -4.92 -2.22
CA HIS A 225 -3.00 -5.25 -0.79
C HIS A 225 -2.19 -6.51 -0.48
N ARG A 226 -1.78 -7.26 -1.49
CA ARG A 226 -0.87 -8.39 -1.35
C ARG A 226 0.55 -7.99 -1.72
N GLN A 227 1.53 -8.34 -0.85
CA GLN A 227 2.93 -8.25 -1.21
C GLN A 227 3.21 -9.12 -2.43
N GLN A 228 3.79 -8.53 -3.49
CA GLN A 228 4.15 -9.25 -4.70
C GLN A 228 5.26 -8.55 -5.49
N LEU A 229 6.14 -9.36 -6.08
CA LEU A 229 7.15 -8.92 -7.02
C LEU A 229 6.56 -8.90 -8.43
N VAL A 230 6.53 -7.71 -9.05
CA VAL A 230 6.01 -7.53 -10.42
C VAL A 230 7.09 -7.72 -11.47
N SER A 231 8.31 -7.22 -11.19
CA SER A 231 9.50 -7.38 -12.03
C SER A 231 10.73 -7.57 -11.15
N SER A 232 11.58 -8.54 -11.50
CA SER A 232 12.86 -8.79 -10.81
C SER A 232 14.07 -8.15 -11.49
N ALA A 233 13.87 -7.52 -12.64
CA ALA A 233 14.93 -6.92 -13.46
C ALA A 233 14.57 -5.50 -13.86
N ASP A 234 15.54 -4.76 -14.26
CA ASP A 234 15.67 -3.33 -14.60
C ASP A 234 14.36 -2.60 -15.05
N PRO A 235 13.69 -1.88 -14.10
CA PRO A 235 13.93 -1.86 -12.67
C PRO A 235 13.25 -3.03 -11.93
N MET A 236 13.68 -3.31 -10.68
CA MET A 236 12.90 -4.18 -9.80
C MET A 236 11.64 -3.43 -9.34
N ILE A 237 10.48 -4.06 -9.46
CA ILE A 237 9.17 -3.45 -9.15
C ILE A 237 8.44 -4.34 -8.15
N SER A 238 8.07 -3.77 -7.00
CA SER A 238 7.39 -4.52 -5.92
C SER A 238 6.27 -3.73 -5.28
N TYR A 239 5.21 -4.47 -4.89
CA TYR A 239 4.20 -4.02 -3.93
C TYR A 239 4.59 -4.48 -2.53
N SER A 240 4.49 -3.59 -1.54
CA SER A 240 4.63 -3.98 -0.13
C SER A 240 3.38 -4.69 0.39
N GLY A 241 2.22 -4.38 -0.16
CA GLY A 241 0.92 -4.78 0.35
C GLY A 241 0.42 -3.87 1.47
N SER A 242 -0.81 -4.10 1.89
CA SER A 242 -1.45 -3.29 2.93
C SER A 242 -0.99 -3.66 4.34
N LEU A 243 -1.14 -2.69 5.26
CA LEU A 243 -0.76 -2.81 6.68
C LEU A 243 -1.50 -3.95 7.39
N LEU A 244 -2.80 -4.07 7.18
CA LEU A 244 -3.67 -5.09 7.76
C LEU A 244 -4.46 -5.83 6.66
N ARG A 245 -5.12 -6.92 7.06
CA ARG A 245 -6.14 -7.57 6.22
C ARG A 245 -7.41 -6.75 6.24
N TYR A 246 -7.83 -6.23 5.08
CA TYR A 246 -8.98 -5.35 4.93
C TYR A 246 -10.19 -6.02 4.28
N SER A 247 -10.09 -7.30 3.93
CA SER A 247 -11.16 -8.12 3.38
C SER A 247 -10.98 -9.59 3.78
N ILE A 248 -12.09 -10.33 3.82
CA ILE A 248 -12.08 -11.80 3.97
C ILE A 248 -11.29 -12.50 2.86
N SER A 249 -11.26 -11.93 1.66
CA SER A 249 -10.45 -12.46 0.56
C SER A 249 -8.96 -12.50 0.88
N GLU A 250 -8.51 -11.70 1.85
CA GLU A 250 -7.11 -11.59 2.28
C GLU A 250 -6.73 -12.53 3.43
N THR A 251 -7.62 -13.44 3.83
CA THR A 251 -7.38 -14.38 4.96
C THR A 251 -6.04 -15.11 4.87
N ARG A 252 -5.60 -15.43 3.64
CA ARG A 252 -4.34 -16.13 3.38
C ARG A 252 -3.15 -15.22 3.09
N HIS A 253 -3.36 -13.89 3.02
CA HIS A 253 -2.28 -12.95 2.73
C HIS A 253 -1.40 -12.78 3.99
N ILE A 254 -0.10 -12.91 3.80
CA ILE A 254 0.89 -12.47 4.78
C ILE A 254 1.11 -10.98 4.53
N LYS A 255 0.89 -10.16 5.55
CA LYS A 255 1.10 -8.72 5.47
C LYS A 255 2.55 -8.39 5.80
N CYS A 256 3.19 -7.62 4.94
CA CYS A 256 4.62 -7.33 5.04
C CYS A 256 4.91 -5.85 4.85
N ALA A 257 6.03 -5.41 5.40
CA ALA A 257 6.80 -4.28 4.90
C ALA A 257 8.07 -4.82 4.24
N LEU A 258 8.65 -4.07 3.32
CA LEU A 258 9.86 -4.49 2.62
C LEU A 258 11.07 -3.67 3.09
N ILE A 259 12.11 -4.34 3.57
CA ILE A 259 13.43 -3.73 3.73
C ILE A 259 14.12 -3.82 2.35
N VAL A 260 14.52 -2.68 1.83
CA VAL A 260 15.12 -2.56 0.49
C VAL A 260 16.51 -1.95 0.63
N ASP A 261 17.53 -2.70 0.31
CA ASP A 261 18.90 -2.22 0.28
C ASP A 261 19.29 -1.82 -1.14
N ILE A 262 19.49 -0.51 -1.35
CA ILE A 262 20.01 0.06 -2.60
C ILE A 262 21.54 0.16 -2.46
N GLY A 263 22.25 -0.73 -3.14
CA GLY A 263 23.71 -0.79 -3.15
C GLY A 263 24.38 0.27 -4.01
N GLU A 264 25.59 -0.01 -4.50
CA GLU A 264 26.31 0.85 -5.44
C GLU A 264 25.61 0.95 -6.81
N ALA A 265 25.97 1.94 -7.59
CA ALA A 265 25.41 2.13 -8.93
C ALA A 265 25.57 0.90 -9.82
N GLY A 266 24.46 0.44 -10.41
CA GLY A 266 24.42 -0.76 -11.27
C GLY A 266 24.27 -2.09 -10.52
N SER A 267 24.22 -2.10 -9.17
CA SER A 267 23.88 -3.30 -8.41
C SER A 267 22.36 -3.50 -8.36
N GLU A 268 21.93 -4.76 -8.30
CA GLU A 268 20.53 -5.09 -8.06
C GLU A 268 20.15 -4.80 -6.61
N PRO A 269 18.96 -4.22 -6.35
CA PRO A 269 18.48 -4.01 -4.99
C PRO A 269 18.20 -5.35 -4.30
N VAL A 270 18.46 -5.41 -2.99
CA VAL A 270 18.12 -6.56 -2.16
C VAL A 270 16.83 -6.26 -1.41
N VAL A 271 15.82 -7.10 -1.55
CA VAL A 271 14.51 -6.90 -0.95
C VAL A 271 14.21 -8.04 0.02
N GLU A 272 13.98 -7.68 1.30
CA GLU A 272 13.60 -8.60 2.39
C GLU A 272 12.18 -8.26 2.86
N PRO A 273 11.18 -9.15 2.64
CA PRO A 273 9.86 -8.98 3.23
C PRO A 273 9.92 -9.31 4.74
N VAL A 274 9.40 -8.39 5.56
CA VAL A 274 9.26 -8.55 7.00
C VAL A 274 7.79 -8.60 7.35
N GLU A 275 7.32 -9.70 7.95
CA GLU A 275 5.91 -9.89 8.31
C GLU A 275 5.47 -8.88 9.37
N ILE A 276 4.33 -8.24 9.12
CA ILE A 276 3.66 -7.34 10.07
C ILE A 276 2.72 -8.18 10.95
N PRO A 277 2.90 -8.20 12.27
CA PRO A 277 2.01 -8.91 13.17
C PRO A 277 0.56 -8.44 13.01
N GLN A 278 -0.35 -9.40 12.86
CA GLN A 278 -1.78 -9.13 12.75
C GLN A 278 -2.41 -9.30 14.14
N PRO A 279 -2.89 -8.22 14.78
CA PRO A 279 -3.40 -8.29 16.17
C PRO A 279 -4.59 -9.21 16.34
N ARG A 280 -5.40 -9.38 15.28
CA ARG A 280 -6.51 -10.33 15.24
C ARG A 280 -6.41 -11.19 13.99
N PRO A 281 -6.28 -12.50 14.13
CA PRO A 281 -6.31 -13.43 13.00
C PRO A 281 -7.65 -13.38 12.24
N MET A 282 -7.66 -13.88 11.01
CA MET A 282 -8.85 -13.95 10.17
C MET A 282 -9.03 -15.39 9.69
N SER A 283 -10.27 -15.90 9.77
CA SER A 283 -10.58 -17.27 9.39
C SER A 283 -11.88 -17.37 8.61
N ARG A 284 -11.98 -18.38 7.74
CA ARG A 284 -13.22 -18.77 7.08
C ARG A 284 -13.59 -20.18 7.55
N LEU A 285 -14.74 -20.32 8.21
CA LEU A 285 -15.20 -21.57 8.78
C LEU A 285 -16.45 -22.03 8.02
N ARG A 286 -16.49 -23.31 7.66
CA ARG A 286 -17.58 -23.93 6.90
C ARG A 286 -18.00 -25.24 7.57
N GLY A 287 -19.30 -25.43 7.79
CA GLY A 287 -19.83 -26.64 8.38
C GLY A 287 -21.30 -26.52 8.81
N GLY A 288 -21.86 -27.58 9.34
CA GLY A 288 -23.18 -27.54 9.96
C GLY A 288 -23.19 -26.66 11.21
N ILE A 289 -24.38 -26.11 11.57
CA ILE A 289 -24.51 -25.16 12.69
C ILE A 289 -23.97 -25.73 14.01
N GLU A 290 -24.29 -27.01 14.31
CA GLU A 290 -23.86 -27.65 15.56
C GLU A 290 -22.35 -27.88 15.58
N GLU A 291 -21.72 -28.14 14.43
CA GLU A 291 -20.28 -28.25 14.29
C GLU A 291 -19.60 -26.89 14.52
N LEU A 292 -20.12 -25.82 13.90
CA LEU A 292 -19.60 -24.46 14.07
C LEU A 292 -19.71 -23.96 15.51
N LEU A 293 -20.76 -24.38 16.24
CA LEU A 293 -20.96 -24.00 17.64
C LEU A 293 -20.19 -24.88 18.64
N SER A 294 -19.57 -25.96 18.18
CA SER A 294 -18.81 -26.89 19.04
C SER A 294 -17.44 -26.30 19.43
N ASP A 295 -16.73 -27.02 20.30
CA ASP A 295 -15.37 -26.65 20.72
C ASP A 295 -14.32 -26.93 19.64
N LYS A 296 -14.70 -27.49 18.48
CA LYS A 296 -13.80 -27.70 17.34
C LYS A 296 -13.13 -26.42 16.87
N TYR A 297 -13.81 -25.28 16.99
CA TYR A 297 -13.36 -23.98 16.55
C TYR A 297 -13.16 -23.01 17.73
N GLU A 298 -12.75 -23.54 18.91
CA GLU A 298 -12.55 -22.73 20.11
C GLU A 298 -11.46 -21.66 19.91
N ASP A 299 -10.38 -22.01 19.22
CA ASP A 299 -9.26 -21.10 18.92
C ASP A 299 -9.66 -19.95 17.97
N GLU A 300 -10.67 -20.17 17.09
CA GLU A 300 -11.11 -19.17 16.13
C GLU A 300 -12.23 -18.25 16.65
N ARG A 301 -12.73 -18.44 17.88
CA ARG A 301 -13.81 -17.62 18.45
C ARG A 301 -13.45 -16.14 18.57
N GLU A 302 -12.17 -15.85 18.79
CA GLU A 302 -11.64 -14.48 18.86
C GLU A 302 -11.12 -13.94 17.52
N HIS A 303 -11.15 -14.73 16.45
CA HIS A 303 -10.78 -14.27 15.11
C HIS A 303 -11.85 -13.40 14.48
N PHE A 304 -11.49 -12.59 13.49
CA PHE A 304 -12.43 -12.12 12.49
C PHE A 304 -12.84 -13.31 11.62
N VAL A 305 -14.13 -13.69 11.63
CA VAL A 305 -14.56 -14.90 10.93
C VAL A 305 -15.63 -14.65 9.88
N GLU A 306 -15.52 -15.34 8.74
CA GLU A 306 -16.63 -15.62 7.85
C GLU A 306 -17.15 -17.02 8.15
N LEU A 307 -18.43 -17.12 8.46
CA LEU A 307 -19.11 -18.36 8.80
C LEU A 307 -20.03 -18.79 7.65
N VAL A 308 -19.83 -20.00 7.14
CA VAL A 308 -20.64 -20.59 6.07
C VAL A 308 -21.35 -21.82 6.62
N VAL A 309 -22.65 -21.69 6.84
CA VAL A 309 -23.52 -22.74 7.37
C VAL A 309 -24.02 -23.61 6.23
N THR A 310 -23.84 -24.95 6.35
CA THR A 310 -24.11 -25.92 5.27
C THR A 310 -25.25 -26.89 5.55
N ASP A 311 -25.97 -26.70 6.64
CA ASP A 311 -27.15 -27.56 6.96
C ASP A 311 -28.15 -27.61 5.80
N ALA A 312 -28.72 -28.77 5.52
CA ALA A 312 -29.70 -28.97 4.44
C ALA A 312 -30.96 -28.09 4.60
N GLN A 313 -31.30 -27.72 5.84
CA GLN A 313 -32.37 -26.78 6.16
C GLN A 313 -31.79 -25.62 6.98
N SER A 314 -32.24 -24.39 6.69
CA SER A 314 -31.79 -23.22 7.43
C SER A 314 -32.07 -23.38 8.94
N PRO A 315 -31.01 -23.34 9.78
CA PRO A 315 -31.16 -23.50 11.22
C PRO A 315 -31.97 -22.34 11.84
N ASP A 316 -32.82 -22.67 12.82
CA ASP A 316 -33.54 -21.63 13.56
C ASP A 316 -32.56 -20.70 14.29
N ARG A 317 -32.82 -19.38 14.23
CA ARG A 317 -32.03 -18.31 14.84
C ARG A 317 -30.54 -18.42 14.54
N MET A 318 -30.15 -18.88 13.33
CA MET A 318 -28.78 -19.11 12.90
C MET A 318 -27.86 -17.93 13.28
N HIS A 319 -28.20 -16.71 12.88
CA HIS A 319 -27.38 -15.53 13.15
C HIS A 319 -27.18 -15.29 14.64
N ALA A 320 -28.26 -15.33 15.44
CA ALA A 320 -28.16 -15.07 16.87
C ALA A 320 -27.37 -16.15 17.63
N ARG A 321 -27.43 -17.40 17.20
CA ARG A 321 -26.64 -18.48 17.80
C ARG A 321 -25.17 -18.32 17.50
N LEU A 322 -24.82 -17.95 16.26
CA LEU A 322 -23.45 -17.71 15.85
C LEU A 322 -22.85 -16.47 16.52
N ASP A 323 -23.63 -15.40 16.70
CA ASP A 323 -23.17 -14.17 17.37
C ASP A 323 -22.77 -14.38 18.84
N VAL A 324 -23.36 -15.36 19.51
CA VAL A 324 -23.01 -15.71 20.90
C VAL A 324 -21.63 -16.34 20.98
N VAL A 325 -21.24 -17.16 19.99
CA VAL A 325 -19.99 -17.92 19.98
C VAL A 325 -18.86 -17.15 19.26
N PHE A 326 -19.21 -16.42 18.22
CA PHE A 326 -18.25 -15.67 17.39
C PHE A 326 -18.58 -14.17 17.42
N PRO A 327 -18.13 -13.43 18.45
CA PRO A 327 -18.44 -12.01 18.61
C PRO A 327 -17.85 -11.13 17.51
N TYR A 328 -16.87 -11.64 16.76
CA TYR A 328 -16.23 -10.94 15.65
C TYR A 328 -16.57 -11.55 14.28
N ALA A 329 -17.77 -12.12 14.17
CA ALA A 329 -18.28 -12.65 12.89
C ALA A 329 -18.53 -11.50 11.90
N LEU A 330 -17.73 -11.43 10.84
CA LEU A 330 -17.83 -10.42 9.78
C LEU A 330 -18.98 -10.72 8.81
N ARG A 331 -19.11 -12.00 8.44
CA ARG A 331 -20.15 -12.49 7.51
C ARG A 331 -20.69 -13.82 7.98
N LYS A 332 -21.98 -14.01 7.84
CA LYS A 332 -22.69 -15.26 8.13
C LYS A 332 -23.52 -15.64 6.91
N LEU A 333 -23.08 -16.65 6.21
CA LEU A 333 -23.64 -17.12 4.94
C LEU A 333 -24.37 -18.45 5.18
N TYR A 334 -25.43 -18.68 4.41
CA TYR A 334 -26.12 -19.97 4.35
C TYR A 334 -25.98 -20.53 2.96
N GLU A 335 -25.25 -21.64 2.83
CA GLU A 335 -24.96 -22.35 1.59
C GLU A 335 -25.24 -23.85 1.81
N PRO A 336 -26.49 -24.31 1.69
CA PRO A 336 -26.83 -25.69 1.96
C PRO A 336 -26.10 -26.65 1.04
N GLU A 337 -25.57 -27.73 1.61
CA GLU A 337 -25.11 -28.87 0.85
C GLU A 337 -26.30 -29.73 0.48
N GLY A 338 -26.53 -29.87 -0.86
CA GLY A 338 -27.64 -30.59 -1.44
C GLY A 338 -27.51 -32.11 -1.40
#